data_0a9bb39f9657755d5ce08a9fb92f1547
#
_entry.id   0a9bb39f9657755d5ce08a9fb92f1547
#
_cell.length_a   1.000
_cell.length_b   1.000
_cell.length_c   1.000
_cell.angle_alpha   90.00
_cell.angle_beta   90.00
_cell.angle_gamma   90.00
#
_symmetry.space_group_name_H-M   'P 1'
#
loop_
_entity.id
_entity.type
_entity.pdbx_description
1 polymer ?
#
loop_
_entity_poly.entity_id
_entity_poly.type
_entity_poly.pdbx_seq_one_letter_code
_entity_poly.pdbx_strand_id
1 'polypeptide(L)'
;QNLRPMLELESGSNDPMAYMLTIAMIQIIQNSGNMSSSDILTIVFNFIVQFGLGLIIGFVLAKAFVWIINVINLPNKTLYPILMLAFIFFIFALTEKFSGNGYLAVYVAGIVMGNCKLVEKKSISSFLDGLVWLVQIVMFLVLGLLVNPHEMMKISVPALIIGVFVILVGRPLSVFLCLLPFKKIGKRSTMFISWVGLRGAAPIIFATYPVVEGIQGSSLIFNIVFFITLASLLIQGTTISRVAKWLRLNVDKDDIPENFGVDIPDELNTILQQEVVVNEAYLRDYPLPEGTLVMIVERKH
;
A
#
# COMPACT_ATOMS: atom_id res chain seq x y z
N GLN A 1 0.19 12.94 15.80
CA GLN A 1 -0.76 11.92 15.28
C GLN A 1 0.00 11.02 14.32
N ASN A 2 -0.08 9.71 14.53
CA ASN A 2 0.52 8.76 13.61
C ASN A 2 -0.37 8.68 12.34
N LEU A 3 0.08 9.29 11.23
CA LEU A 3 -0.66 9.33 9.97
C LEU A 3 -0.41 8.10 9.09
N ARG A 4 0.61 7.31 9.43
CA ARG A 4 1.06 6.15 8.65
C ARG A 4 -0.06 5.12 8.43
N PRO A 5 -0.79 4.64 9.46
CA PRO A 5 -1.84 3.64 9.24
C PRO A 5 -2.97 4.13 8.33
N MET A 6 -3.25 5.44 8.36
CA MET A 6 -4.29 6.02 7.51
C MET A 6 -3.87 6.07 6.04
N LEU A 7 -2.61 6.42 5.77
CA LEU A 7 -2.06 6.43 4.42
C LEU A 7 -1.93 5.00 3.85
N GLU A 8 -1.55 4.03 4.68
CA GLU A 8 -1.49 2.62 4.30
C GLU A 8 -2.89 2.07 3.98
N LEU A 9 -3.89 2.39 4.79
CA LEU A 9 -5.28 1.99 4.53
C LEU A 9 -5.83 2.63 3.25
N GLU A 10 -5.58 3.92 3.05
CA GLU A 10 -6.02 4.63 1.84
C GLU A 10 -5.40 4.00 0.59
N SER A 11 -4.07 3.80 0.59
CA SER A 11 -3.38 3.22 -0.56
C SER A 11 -3.88 1.80 -0.87
N GLY A 12 -4.02 0.95 0.15
CA GLY A 12 -4.43 -0.44 -0.05
C GLY A 12 -5.89 -0.63 -0.46
N SER A 13 -6.81 0.24 0.00
CA SER A 13 -8.22 0.16 -0.38
C SER A 13 -8.52 0.78 -1.75
N ASN A 14 -7.69 1.71 -2.20
CA ASN A 14 -7.89 2.44 -3.44
C ASN A 14 -7.72 1.56 -4.68
N ASP A 15 -6.72 0.67 -4.67
CA ASP A 15 -6.37 -0.16 -5.82
C ASP A 15 -7.47 -1.17 -6.21
N PRO A 16 -8.09 -1.94 -5.28
CA PRO A 16 -9.22 -2.80 -5.62
C PRO A 16 -10.41 -2.04 -6.19
N MET A 17 -10.70 -0.84 -5.68
CA MET A 17 -11.79 0.00 -6.17
C MET A 17 -11.49 0.56 -7.56
N ALA A 18 -10.25 0.99 -7.81
CA ALA A 18 -9.81 1.48 -9.11
C ALA A 18 -9.88 0.37 -10.18
N TYR A 19 -9.47 -0.86 -9.83
CA TYR A 19 -9.61 -2.03 -10.71
C TYR A 19 -11.07 -2.27 -11.10
N MET A 20 -11.96 -2.38 -10.11
CA MET A 20 -13.39 -2.64 -10.36
C MET A 20 -14.02 -1.54 -11.22
N LEU A 21 -13.68 -0.28 -10.95
CA LEU A 21 -14.19 0.85 -11.73
C LEU A 21 -13.67 0.81 -13.18
N THR A 22 -12.40 0.44 -13.37
CA THR A 22 -11.80 0.30 -14.71
C THR A 22 -12.54 -0.77 -15.52
N ILE A 23 -12.78 -1.96 -14.94
CA ILE A 23 -13.52 -3.03 -15.60
C ILE A 23 -14.95 -2.61 -15.91
N ALA A 24 -15.64 -1.96 -14.97
CA ALA A 24 -16.99 -1.45 -15.20
C ALA A 24 -17.04 -0.44 -16.36
N MET A 25 -16.06 0.48 -16.44
CA MET A 25 -15.98 1.44 -17.54
C MET A 25 -15.70 0.76 -18.89
N ILE A 26 -14.85 -0.25 -18.94
CA ILE A 26 -14.61 -1.06 -20.14
C ILE A 26 -15.91 -1.71 -20.62
N GLN A 27 -16.67 -2.33 -19.71
CA GLN A 27 -17.97 -2.94 -20.04
C GLN A 27 -18.97 -1.90 -20.58
N ILE A 28 -19.00 -0.71 -19.99
CA ILE A 28 -19.85 0.39 -20.49
C ILE A 28 -19.46 0.78 -21.91
N ILE A 29 -18.18 0.94 -22.21
CA ILE A 29 -17.68 1.35 -23.52
C ILE A 29 -17.97 0.27 -24.57
N GLN A 30 -17.73 -1.00 -24.25
CA GLN A 30 -17.98 -2.12 -25.16
C GLN A 30 -19.47 -2.25 -25.53
N ASN A 31 -20.38 -1.96 -24.60
CA ASN A 31 -21.83 -2.04 -24.79
C ASN A 31 -22.49 -0.72 -25.22
N SER A 32 -21.70 0.37 -25.44
CA SER A 32 -22.24 1.74 -25.66
C SER A 32 -23.15 1.89 -26.87
N GLY A 33 -23.13 0.95 -27.85
CA GLY A 33 -24.00 1.01 -29.02
C GLY A 33 -25.47 0.63 -28.78
N ASN A 34 -25.81 -0.11 -27.72
CA ASN A 34 -27.16 -0.61 -27.42
C ASN A 34 -27.48 -0.65 -25.92
N MET A 35 -27.01 0.34 -25.16
CA MET A 35 -27.14 0.34 -23.71
C MET A 35 -28.60 0.49 -23.27
N SER A 36 -29.17 -0.53 -22.65
CA SER A 36 -30.47 -0.48 -21.99
C SER A 36 -30.32 -0.13 -20.49
N SER A 37 -31.38 0.36 -19.87
CA SER A 37 -31.40 0.60 -18.43
C SER A 37 -31.11 -0.69 -17.61
N SER A 38 -31.45 -1.85 -18.17
CA SER A 38 -31.14 -3.16 -17.58
C SER A 38 -29.64 -3.46 -17.55
N ASP A 39 -28.86 -2.97 -18.52
CA ASP A 39 -27.41 -3.22 -18.59
C ASP A 39 -26.67 -2.43 -17.49
N ILE A 40 -27.09 -1.19 -17.25
CA ILE A 40 -26.56 -0.38 -16.16
C ILE A 40 -26.83 -1.05 -14.80
N LEU A 41 -28.05 -1.54 -14.61
CA LEU A 41 -28.42 -2.25 -13.37
C LEU A 41 -27.57 -3.51 -13.17
N THR A 42 -27.29 -4.24 -14.25
CA THR A 42 -26.46 -5.45 -14.23
C THR A 42 -25.00 -5.11 -13.88
N ILE A 43 -24.44 -4.02 -14.42
CA ILE A 43 -23.09 -3.57 -14.10
C ILE A 43 -22.97 -3.18 -12.62
N VAL A 44 -23.95 -2.42 -12.10
CA VAL A 44 -23.99 -2.05 -10.68
C VAL A 44 -24.15 -3.28 -9.79
N PHE A 45 -25.03 -4.23 -10.16
CA PHE A 45 -25.18 -5.48 -9.44
C PHE A 45 -23.90 -6.30 -9.42
N ASN A 46 -23.25 -6.47 -10.56
CA ASN A 46 -21.97 -7.17 -10.67
C ASN A 46 -20.89 -6.51 -9.81
N PHE A 47 -20.84 -5.18 -9.77
CA PHE A 47 -19.92 -4.44 -8.92
C PHE A 47 -20.13 -4.77 -7.43
N ILE A 48 -21.37 -4.80 -6.97
CA ILE A 48 -21.72 -5.15 -5.58
C ILE A 48 -21.37 -6.61 -5.27
N VAL A 49 -21.67 -7.52 -6.20
CA VAL A 49 -21.36 -8.96 -6.05
C VAL A 49 -19.85 -9.18 -6.00
N GLN A 50 -19.07 -8.60 -6.92
CA GLN A 50 -17.61 -8.69 -6.94
C GLN A 50 -16.98 -8.17 -5.64
N PHE A 51 -17.50 -7.05 -5.14
CA PHE A 51 -17.05 -6.46 -3.88
C PHE A 51 -17.38 -7.40 -2.69
N GLY A 52 -18.62 -7.86 -2.59
CA GLY A 52 -19.06 -8.75 -1.52
C GLY A 52 -18.32 -10.09 -1.50
N LEU A 53 -18.17 -10.72 -2.67
CA LEU A 53 -17.44 -11.98 -2.79
C LEU A 53 -15.94 -11.78 -2.44
N GLY A 54 -15.32 -10.70 -2.90
CA GLY A 54 -13.94 -10.37 -2.54
C GLY A 54 -13.72 -10.27 -1.03
N LEU A 55 -14.62 -9.57 -0.32
CA LEU A 55 -14.58 -9.47 1.13
C LEU A 55 -14.75 -10.82 1.84
N ILE A 56 -15.79 -11.57 1.47
CA ILE A 56 -16.13 -12.84 2.12
C ILE A 56 -15.04 -13.88 1.90
N ILE A 57 -14.66 -14.11 0.64
CA ILE A 57 -13.65 -15.10 0.28
C ILE A 57 -12.31 -14.74 0.90
N GLY A 58 -11.89 -13.46 0.82
CA GLY A 58 -10.66 -12.99 1.43
C GLY A 58 -10.62 -13.23 2.93
N PHE A 59 -11.70 -12.90 3.64
CA PHE A 59 -11.78 -13.10 5.08
C PHE A 59 -11.77 -14.59 5.48
N VAL A 60 -12.59 -15.41 4.82
CA VAL A 60 -12.74 -16.85 5.13
C VAL A 60 -11.44 -17.58 4.85
N LEU A 61 -10.84 -17.37 3.68
CA LEU A 61 -9.58 -18.00 3.32
C LEU A 61 -8.43 -17.54 4.21
N ALA A 62 -8.39 -16.26 4.59
CA ALA A 62 -7.37 -15.78 5.51
C ALA A 62 -7.45 -16.47 6.88
N LYS A 63 -8.65 -16.63 7.44
CA LYS A 63 -8.84 -17.36 8.71
C LYS A 63 -8.44 -18.84 8.58
N ALA A 64 -8.85 -19.49 7.50
CA ALA A 64 -8.45 -20.86 7.21
C ALA A 64 -6.91 -20.99 7.13
N PHE A 65 -6.26 -20.06 6.45
CA PHE A 65 -4.81 -20.09 6.30
C PHE A 65 -4.06 -19.79 7.60
N VAL A 66 -4.53 -18.84 8.40
CA VAL A 66 -3.99 -18.59 9.75
C VAL A 66 -4.02 -19.87 10.59
N TRP A 67 -5.12 -20.61 10.52
CA TRP A 67 -5.23 -21.90 11.20
C TRP A 67 -4.23 -22.92 10.63
N ILE A 68 -4.17 -23.06 9.30
CA ILE A 68 -3.28 -24.00 8.61
C ILE A 68 -1.82 -23.70 8.98
N ILE A 69 -1.36 -22.46 8.84
CA ILE A 69 0.04 -22.08 9.04
C ILE A 69 0.49 -22.28 10.50
N ASN A 70 -0.42 -22.13 11.45
CA ASN A 70 -0.13 -22.32 12.86
C ASN A 70 -0.16 -23.81 13.31
N VAL A 71 -0.82 -24.68 12.53
CA VAL A 71 -0.87 -26.13 12.80
C VAL A 71 0.26 -26.87 12.08
N ILE A 72 0.62 -26.42 10.88
CA ILE A 72 1.72 -27.01 10.12
C ILE A 72 3.06 -26.70 10.80
N ASN A 73 3.77 -27.76 11.17
CA ASN A 73 5.13 -27.63 11.70
C ASN A 73 6.13 -27.99 10.59
N LEU A 74 6.53 -26.97 9.82
CA LEU A 74 7.49 -27.18 8.73
C LEU A 74 8.91 -27.31 9.29
N PRO A 75 9.69 -28.30 8.84
CA PRO A 75 11.05 -28.53 9.33
C PRO A 75 12.01 -27.39 8.97
N ASN A 76 11.72 -26.66 7.91
CA ASN A 76 12.51 -25.50 7.48
C ASN A 76 11.68 -24.21 7.53
N LYS A 77 12.14 -23.26 8.33
CA LYS A 77 11.48 -21.96 8.52
C LYS A 77 11.36 -21.13 7.24
N THR A 78 12.27 -21.29 6.29
CA THR A 78 12.25 -20.56 5.00
C THR A 78 11.10 -20.99 4.09
N LEU A 79 10.42 -22.10 4.39
CA LEU A 79 9.25 -22.54 3.63
C LEU A 79 7.98 -21.74 3.97
N TYR A 80 7.89 -21.11 5.15
CA TYR A 80 6.72 -20.33 5.53
C TYR A 80 6.48 -19.11 4.62
N PRO A 81 7.49 -18.30 4.25
CA PRO A 81 7.33 -17.24 3.27
C PRO A 81 6.88 -17.71 1.89
N ILE A 82 7.41 -18.85 1.43
CA ILE A 82 7.03 -19.44 0.13
C ILE A 82 5.58 -19.92 0.17
N LEU A 83 5.17 -20.57 1.26
CA LEU A 83 3.78 -20.98 1.47
C LEU A 83 2.82 -19.78 1.48
N MET A 84 3.24 -18.69 2.13
CA MET A 84 2.47 -17.43 2.13
C MET A 84 2.31 -16.88 0.71
N LEU A 85 3.38 -16.85 -0.07
CA LEU A 85 3.33 -16.39 -1.47
C LEU A 85 2.38 -17.25 -2.32
N ALA A 86 2.48 -18.57 -2.20
CA ALA A 86 1.58 -19.50 -2.89
C ALA A 86 0.10 -19.25 -2.49
N PHE A 87 -0.13 -18.95 -1.22
CA PHE A 87 -1.46 -18.66 -0.72
C PHE A 87 -2.02 -17.31 -1.23
N ILE A 88 -1.19 -16.29 -1.38
CA ILE A 88 -1.60 -15.02 -1.99
C ILE A 88 -2.14 -15.26 -3.41
N PHE A 89 -1.39 -16.02 -4.23
CA PHE A 89 -1.85 -16.37 -5.58
C PHE A 89 -3.11 -17.24 -5.57
N PHE A 90 -3.21 -18.17 -4.61
CA PHE A 90 -4.38 -19.03 -4.47
C PHE A 90 -5.64 -18.22 -4.14
N ILE A 91 -5.57 -17.28 -3.17
CA ILE A 91 -6.71 -16.40 -2.86
C ILE A 91 -7.13 -15.62 -4.10
N PHE A 92 -6.17 -14.99 -4.78
CA PHE A 92 -6.44 -14.20 -5.96
C PHE A 92 -7.16 -15.03 -7.02
N ALA A 93 -6.56 -16.14 -7.44
CA ALA A 93 -7.09 -16.99 -8.51
C ALA A 93 -8.45 -17.61 -8.15
N LEU A 94 -8.62 -18.05 -6.90
CA LEU A 94 -9.90 -18.63 -6.45
C LEU A 94 -11.01 -17.58 -6.44
N THR A 95 -10.71 -16.35 -5.98
CA THR A 95 -11.69 -15.27 -5.95
C THR A 95 -12.13 -14.85 -7.34
N GLU A 96 -11.18 -14.69 -8.27
CA GLU A 96 -11.46 -14.39 -9.68
C GLU A 96 -12.31 -15.51 -10.34
N LYS A 97 -12.02 -16.77 -10.04
CA LYS A 97 -12.82 -17.93 -10.53
C LYS A 97 -14.29 -17.85 -10.11
N PHE A 98 -14.58 -17.30 -8.94
CA PHE A 98 -15.95 -17.10 -8.45
C PHE A 98 -16.51 -15.72 -8.81
N SER A 99 -15.89 -15.02 -9.78
CA SER A 99 -16.30 -13.68 -10.21
C SER A 99 -16.30 -12.66 -9.07
N GLY A 100 -15.44 -12.84 -8.07
CA GLY A 100 -15.17 -11.87 -7.03
C GLY A 100 -13.93 -11.02 -7.39
N ASN A 101 -13.71 -9.94 -6.65
CA ASN A 101 -12.50 -9.13 -6.83
C ASN A 101 -11.31 -9.74 -6.08
N GLY A 102 -10.34 -10.33 -6.83
CA GLY A 102 -9.14 -10.96 -6.29
C GLY A 102 -8.21 -9.99 -5.56
N TYR A 103 -8.07 -8.75 -6.04
CA TYR A 103 -7.27 -7.71 -5.38
C TYR A 103 -7.84 -7.37 -3.99
N LEU A 104 -9.16 -7.21 -3.90
CA LEU A 104 -9.84 -6.95 -2.64
C LEU A 104 -9.69 -8.12 -1.68
N ALA A 105 -9.82 -9.35 -2.18
CA ALA A 105 -9.70 -10.55 -1.36
C ALA A 105 -8.29 -10.68 -0.75
N VAL A 106 -7.24 -10.46 -1.54
CA VAL A 106 -5.85 -10.48 -1.06
C VAL A 106 -5.60 -9.36 -0.05
N TYR A 107 -6.13 -8.17 -0.29
CA TYR A 107 -6.01 -7.04 0.63
C TYR A 107 -6.66 -7.34 2.00
N VAL A 108 -7.91 -7.83 1.98
CA VAL A 108 -8.63 -8.23 3.20
C VAL A 108 -7.88 -9.35 3.92
N ALA A 109 -7.37 -10.34 3.18
CA ALA A 109 -6.58 -11.41 3.75
C ALA A 109 -5.31 -10.88 4.42
N GLY A 110 -4.62 -9.93 3.80
CA GLY A 110 -3.45 -9.26 4.38
C GLY A 110 -3.77 -8.56 5.70
N ILE A 111 -4.88 -7.82 5.78
CA ILE A 111 -5.33 -7.17 7.02
C ILE A 111 -5.63 -8.21 8.11
N VAL A 112 -6.37 -9.27 7.77
CA VAL A 112 -6.74 -10.32 8.74
C VAL A 112 -5.50 -11.02 9.27
N MET A 113 -4.59 -11.43 8.39
CA MET A 113 -3.36 -12.13 8.76
C MET A 113 -2.40 -11.20 9.52
N GLY A 114 -2.30 -9.94 9.13
CA GLY A 114 -1.50 -8.93 9.82
C GLY A 114 -1.90 -8.71 11.28
N ASN A 115 -3.20 -8.87 11.60
CA ASN A 115 -3.74 -8.74 12.96
C ASN A 115 -3.78 -10.06 13.75
N CYS A 116 -3.40 -11.18 13.13
CA CYS A 116 -3.35 -12.49 13.80
C CYS A 116 -1.93 -12.83 14.25
N LYS A 117 -1.83 -13.73 15.23
CA LYS A 117 -0.55 -14.38 15.59
C LYS A 117 -0.23 -15.44 14.53
N LEU A 118 0.88 -15.28 13.86
CA LEU A 118 1.38 -16.20 12.84
C LEU A 118 2.75 -16.75 13.27
N VAL A 119 2.97 -18.03 13.04
CA VAL A 119 4.30 -18.63 13.14
C VAL A 119 5.22 -17.97 12.10
N GLU A 120 6.45 -17.63 12.51
CA GLU A 120 7.47 -16.99 11.65
C GLU A 120 7.00 -15.69 10.96
N LYS A 121 6.09 -14.92 11.60
CA LYS A 121 5.52 -13.67 11.04
C LYS A 121 6.61 -12.70 10.56
N LYS A 122 7.70 -12.57 11.32
CA LYS A 122 8.81 -11.67 11.01
C LYS A 122 9.56 -12.12 9.73
N SER A 123 9.83 -13.40 9.59
CA SER A 123 10.46 -13.98 8.40
C SER A 123 9.58 -13.80 7.15
N ILE A 124 8.26 -14.00 7.29
CA ILE A 124 7.28 -13.80 6.22
C ILE A 124 7.26 -12.32 5.79
N SER A 125 7.17 -11.40 6.75
CA SER A 125 7.13 -9.96 6.45
C SER A 125 8.39 -9.50 5.76
N SER A 126 9.56 -9.85 6.29
CA SER A 126 10.86 -9.46 5.69
C SER A 126 11.04 -10.00 4.27
N PHE A 127 10.62 -11.24 4.00
CA PHE A 127 10.64 -11.81 2.66
C PHE A 127 9.71 -11.07 1.70
N LEU A 128 8.47 -10.81 2.13
CA LEU A 128 7.48 -10.09 1.31
C LEU A 128 7.93 -8.66 1.03
N ASP A 129 8.52 -7.97 2.00
CA ASP A 129 9.06 -6.62 1.81
C ASP A 129 10.14 -6.61 0.73
N GLY A 130 11.10 -7.55 0.79
CA GLY A 130 12.13 -7.69 -0.25
C GLY A 130 11.55 -8.04 -1.63
N LEU A 131 10.56 -8.94 -1.67
CA LEU A 131 9.89 -9.33 -2.91
C LEU A 131 9.14 -8.17 -3.54
N VAL A 132 8.43 -7.36 -2.73
CA VAL A 132 7.70 -6.16 -3.21
C VAL A 132 8.65 -5.19 -3.88
N TRP A 133 9.81 -4.90 -3.29
CA TRP A 133 10.83 -4.03 -3.90
C TRP A 133 11.31 -4.58 -5.24
N LEU A 134 11.65 -5.88 -5.30
CA LEU A 134 12.10 -6.53 -6.54
C LEU A 134 11.02 -6.43 -7.63
N VAL A 135 9.79 -6.83 -7.32
CA VAL A 135 8.66 -6.81 -8.27
C VAL A 135 8.38 -5.38 -8.74
N GLN A 136 8.46 -4.41 -7.85
CA GLN A 136 8.24 -2.99 -8.19
C GLN A 136 9.30 -2.48 -9.19
N ILE A 137 10.58 -2.83 -9.00
CA ILE A 137 11.65 -2.46 -9.94
C ILE A 137 11.41 -3.09 -11.30
N VAL A 138 11.16 -4.41 -11.34
CA VAL A 138 10.89 -5.14 -12.60
C VAL A 138 9.67 -4.55 -13.32
N MET A 139 8.61 -4.27 -12.59
CA MET A 139 7.38 -3.72 -13.12
C MET A 139 7.59 -2.34 -13.75
N PHE A 140 8.25 -1.41 -13.06
CA PHE A 140 8.54 -0.09 -13.62
C PHE A 140 9.46 -0.17 -14.85
N LEU A 141 10.41 -1.11 -14.85
CA LEU A 141 11.27 -1.35 -16.01
C LEU A 141 10.45 -1.83 -17.21
N VAL A 142 9.59 -2.85 -17.03
CA VAL A 142 8.73 -3.38 -18.10
C VAL A 142 7.76 -2.31 -18.61
N LEU A 143 7.10 -1.58 -17.70
CA LEU A 143 6.18 -0.51 -18.09
C LEU A 143 6.90 0.64 -18.80
N GLY A 144 8.15 0.95 -18.41
CA GLY A 144 8.97 1.95 -19.08
C GLY A 144 9.35 1.54 -20.51
N LEU A 145 9.59 0.25 -20.75
CA LEU A 145 9.87 -0.28 -22.09
C LEU A 145 8.64 -0.31 -22.98
N LEU A 146 7.44 -0.38 -22.41
CA LEU A 146 6.18 -0.39 -23.17
C LEU A 146 5.82 1.00 -23.73
N VAL A 147 6.38 2.05 -23.19
CA VAL A 147 6.07 3.44 -23.55
C VAL A 147 6.82 3.87 -24.81
N ASN A 148 6.11 4.54 -25.73
CA ASN A 148 6.72 5.20 -26.87
C ASN A 148 7.02 6.67 -26.54
N PRO A 149 8.31 7.08 -26.35
CA PRO A 149 8.66 8.44 -25.95
C PRO A 149 8.22 9.50 -26.96
N HIS A 150 8.19 9.15 -28.26
CA HIS A 150 7.80 10.09 -29.30
C HIS A 150 6.31 10.47 -29.23
N GLU A 151 5.45 9.51 -28.92
CA GLU A 151 4.03 9.77 -28.71
C GLU A 151 3.75 10.52 -27.41
N MET A 152 4.55 10.23 -26.37
CA MET A 152 4.45 10.95 -25.09
C MET A 152 4.70 12.44 -25.23
N MET A 153 5.64 12.86 -26.06
CA MET A 153 5.92 14.29 -26.28
C MET A 153 4.71 15.02 -26.87
N LYS A 154 3.95 14.37 -27.78
CA LYS A 154 2.76 14.98 -28.40
C LYS A 154 1.62 15.23 -27.43
N ILE A 155 1.51 14.38 -26.38
CA ILE A 155 0.44 14.47 -25.38
C ILE A 155 0.90 15.08 -24.05
N SER A 156 2.16 15.49 -23.96
CA SER A 156 2.76 15.99 -22.72
C SER A 156 2.00 17.18 -22.12
N VAL A 157 1.58 18.14 -22.95
CA VAL A 157 0.85 19.34 -22.48
C VAL A 157 -0.53 18.98 -21.90
N PRO A 158 -1.43 18.28 -22.61
CA PRO A 158 -2.72 17.88 -22.04
C PRO A 158 -2.56 16.95 -20.84
N ALA A 159 -1.62 16.02 -20.86
CA ALA A 159 -1.33 15.14 -19.73
C ALA A 159 -0.84 15.93 -18.49
N LEU A 160 0.00 16.96 -18.68
CA LEU A 160 0.47 17.83 -17.61
C LEU A 160 -0.69 18.62 -17.00
N ILE A 161 -1.57 19.20 -17.84
CA ILE A 161 -2.75 19.96 -17.36
C ILE A 161 -3.65 19.06 -16.52
N ILE A 162 -3.97 17.87 -17.02
CA ILE A 162 -4.78 16.88 -16.28
C ILE A 162 -4.07 16.47 -14.98
N GLY A 163 -2.78 16.19 -15.04
CA GLY A 163 -1.98 15.79 -13.88
C GLY A 163 -1.96 16.88 -12.79
N VAL A 164 -1.70 18.12 -13.17
CA VAL A 164 -1.74 19.27 -12.25
C VAL A 164 -3.12 19.46 -11.64
N PHE A 165 -4.17 19.38 -12.47
CA PHE A 165 -5.55 19.47 -11.97
C PHE A 165 -5.86 18.37 -10.95
N VAL A 166 -5.49 17.14 -11.25
CA VAL A 166 -5.77 16.01 -10.34
C VAL A 166 -4.96 16.11 -9.05
N ILE A 167 -3.70 16.54 -9.11
CA ILE A 167 -2.83 16.69 -7.94
C ILE A 167 -3.26 17.86 -7.06
N LEU A 168 -3.57 19.02 -7.65
CA LEU A 168 -3.83 20.25 -6.90
C LEU A 168 -5.30 20.49 -6.57
N VAL A 169 -6.23 19.91 -7.33
CA VAL A 169 -7.66 20.12 -7.14
C VAL A 169 -8.38 18.81 -6.81
N GLY A 170 -8.25 17.81 -7.66
CA GLY A 170 -9.02 16.58 -7.52
C GLY A 170 -8.72 15.85 -6.22
N ARG A 171 -7.44 15.68 -5.90
CA ARG A 171 -7.03 14.97 -4.69
C ARG A 171 -7.29 15.75 -3.40
N PRO A 172 -6.93 17.03 -3.25
CA PRO A 172 -7.31 17.79 -2.06
C PRO A 172 -8.81 17.80 -1.84
N LEU A 173 -9.59 18.01 -2.90
CA LEU A 173 -11.05 18.03 -2.80
C LEU A 173 -11.61 16.72 -2.27
N SER A 174 -11.18 15.58 -2.82
CA SER A 174 -11.63 14.25 -2.36
C SER A 174 -11.22 13.98 -0.92
N VAL A 175 -9.97 14.26 -0.54
CA VAL A 175 -9.47 14.06 0.83
C VAL A 175 -10.23 14.96 1.82
N PHE A 176 -10.43 16.23 1.50
CA PHE A 176 -11.19 17.14 2.37
C PHE A 176 -12.64 16.68 2.52
N LEU A 177 -13.31 16.27 1.44
CA LEU A 177 -14.69 15.79 1.51
C LEU A 177 -14.81 14.50 2.34
N CYS A 178 -13.90 13.53 2.14
CA CYS A 178 -13.90 12.28 2.88
C CYS A 178 -13.58 12.46 4.37
N LEU A 179 -12.71 13.42 4.72
CA LEU A 179 -12.31 13.66 6.10
C LEU A 179 -13.21 14.67 6.85
N LEU A 180 -14.13 15.32 6.17
CA LEU A 180 -15.10 16.27 6.76
C LEU A 180 -15.84 15.70 7.99
N PRO A 181 -16.31 14.42 7.99
CA PRO A 181 -16.99 13.85 9.15
C PRO A 181 -16.04 13.62 10.35
N PHE A 182 -14.73 13.50 10.12
CA PHE A 182 -13.73 13.14 11.13
C PHE A 182 -13.08 14.38 11.75
N LYS A 183 -13.77 15.03 12.68
CA LYS A 183 -13.32 16.28 13.35
C LYS A 183 -11.99 16.16 14.12
N LYS A 184 -11.51 14.95 14.40
CA LYS A 184 -10.26 14.70 15.15
C LYS A 184 -9.00 14.90 14.32
N ILE A 185 -9.09 14.98 12.99
CA ILE A 185 -7.94 15.13 12.10
C ILE A 185 -7.70 16.62 11.86
N GLY A 186 -6.52 17.10 12.23
CA GLY A 186 -6.16 18.50 12.08
C GLY A 186 -5.99 18.90 10.61
N LYS A 187 -6.29 20.15 10.26
CA LYS A 187 -6.17 20.69 8.88
C LYS A 187 -4.79 20.47 8.26
N ARG A 188 -3.70 20.55 9.06
CA ARG A 188 -2.33 20.30 8.60
C ARG A 188 -2.14 18.86 8.17
N SER A 189 -2.66 17.91 8.95
CA SER A 189 -2.63 16.49 8.64
C SER A 189 -3.42 16.18 7.36
N THR A 190 -4.61 16.76 7.20
CA THR A 190 -5.44 16.64 6.00
C THR A 190 -4.71 17.17 4.77
N MET A 191 -4.05 18.33 4.87
CA MET A 191 -3.27 18.91 3.78
C MET A 191 -2.05 18.03 3.41
N PHE A 192 -1.40 17.44 4.40
CA PHE A 192 -0.30 16.50 4.17
C PHE A 192 -0.78 15.22 3.47
N ILE A 193 -1.88 14.62 3.93
CA ILE A 193 -2.50 13.45 3.28
C ILE A 193 -2.87 13.76 1.83
N SER A 194 -3.43 14.95 1.57
CA SER A 194 -3.75 15.40 0.22
C SER A 194 -2.52 15.48 -0.69
N TRP A 195 -1.36 15.85 -0.15
CA TRP A 195 -0.11 15.94 -0.91
C TRP A 195 0.59 14.59 -1.12
N VAL A 196 0.62 13.74 -0.09
CA VAL A 196 1.37 12.46 -0.08
C VAL A 196 0.78 11.39 -0.99
N GLY A 197 -0.33 11.62 -1.64
CA GLY A 197 -0.94 10.68 -2.55
C GLY A 197 -0.08 10.28 -3.75
N LEU A 198 1.05 9.66 -3.46
CA LEU A 198 1.91 9.08 -4.49
C LEU A 198 1.14 8.04 -5.30
N ARG A 199 1.20 8.19 -6.60
CA ARG A 199 0.65 7.20 -7.52
C ARG A 199 1.70 6.12 -7.71
N GLY A 200 1.38 4.91 -7.25
CA GLY A 200 2.18 3.73 -7.52
C GLY A 200 2.05 3.24 -8.96
N ALA A 201 2.51 2.04 -9.23
CA ALA A 201 2.39 1.44 -10.56
C ALA A 201 0.98 0.87 -10.84
N ALA A 202 0.13 0.69 -9.83
CA ALA A 202 -1.22 0.16 -10.01
C ALA A 202 -2.05 0.94 -11.05
N PRO A 203 -2.10 2.30 -11.06
CA PRO A 203 -2.79 3.05 -12.10
C PRO A 203 -2.29 2.75 -13.52
N ILE A 204 -0.97 2.54 -13.70
CA ILE A 204 -0.40 2.22 -15.01
C ILE A 204 -0.82 0.81 -15.43
N ILE A 205 -0.79 -0.17 -14.50
CA ILE A 205 -1.27 -1.53 -14.76
C ILE A 205 -2.74 -1.49 -15.16
N PHE A 206 -3.59 -0.76 -14.43
CA PHE A 206 -5.01 -0.67 -14.77
C PHE A 206 -5.24 0.03 -16.12
N ALA A 207 -4.39 0.95 -16.52
CA ALA A 207 -4.43 1.57 -17.85
C ALA A 207 -4.04 0.60 -18.99
N THR A 208 -3.43 -0.55 -18.69
CA THR A 208 -3.17 -1.59 -19.71
C THR A 208 -4.42 -2.40 -20.06
N TYR A 209 -5.40 -2.52 -19.14
CA TYR A 209 -6.62 -3.31 -19.39
C TYR A 209 -7.40 -2.83 -20.62
N PRO A 210 -7.71 -1.53 -20.80
CA PRO A 210 -8.35 -1.05 -22.02
C PRO A 210 -7.55 -1.35 -23.29
N VAL A 211 -6.20 -1.40 -23.20
CA VAL A 211 -5.33 -1.73 -24.33
C VAL A 211 -5.46 -3.20 -24.68
N VAL A 212 -5.44 -4.09 -23.70
CA VAL A 212 -5.60 -5.55 -23.89
C VAL A 212 -7.00 -5.87 -24.42
N GLU A 213 -8.04 -5.17 -23.96
CA GLU A 213 -9.41 -5.32 -24.44
C GLU A 213 -9.68 -4.65 -25.81
N GLY A 214 -8.67 -4.05 -26.44
CA GLY A 214 -8.77 -3.48 -27.78
C GLY A 214 -9.66 -2.23 -27.88
N ILE A 215 -9.86 -1.50 -26.76
CA ILE A 215 -10.66 -0.27 -26.74
C ILE A 215 -10.02 0.79 -27.64
N GLN A 216 -10.81 1.40 -28.51
CA GLN A 216 -10.34 2.47 -29.39
C GLN A 216 -9.83 3.68 -28.58
N GLY A 217 -8.62 4.13 -28.86
CA GLY A 217 -7.98 5.24 -28.13
C GLY A 217 -7.33 4.85 -26.79
N SER A 218 -7.29 3.57 -26.42
CA SER A 218 -6.71 3.08 -25.17
C SER A 218 -5.22 3.39 -25.02
N SER A 219 -4.46 3.41 -26.12
CA SER A 219 -3.04 3.80 -26.11
C SER A 219 -2.86 5.25 -25.62
N LEU A 220 -3.77 6.16 -25.97
CA LEU A 220 -3.76 7.53 -25.49
C LEU A 220 -4.00 7.58 -23.97
N ILE A 221 -4.97 6.82 -23.49
CA ILE A 221 -5.27 6.72 -22.05
C ILE A 221 -4.05 6.19 -21.29
N PHE A 222 -3.43 5.11 -21.77
CA PHE A 222 -2.23 4.53 -21.18
C PHE A 222 -1.09 5.55 -21.09
N ASN A 223 -0.78 6.23 -22.19
CA ASN A 223 0.29 7.22 -22.26
C ASN A 223 0.03 8.41 -21.30
N ILE A 224 -1.21 8.90 -21.21
CA ILE A 224 -1.59 9.98 -20.27
C ILE A 224 -1.41 9.53 -18.83
N VAL A 225 -1.92 8.35 -18.46
CA VAL A 225 -1.81 7.81 -17.11
C VAL A 225 -0.34 7.58 -16.73
N PHE A 226 0.46 7.03 -17.65
CA PHE A 226 1.88 6.83 -17.42
C PHE A 226 2.61 8.16 -17.17
N PHE A 227 2.37 9.17 -18.02
CA PHE A 227 2.97 10.50 -17.88
C PHE A 227 2.60 11.15 -16.54
N ILE A 228 1.32 11.11 -16.15
CA ILE A 228 0.83 11.67 -14.89
C ILE A 228 1.48 10.94 -13.70
N THR A 229 1.60 9.62 -13.77
CA THR A 229 2.22 8.83 -12.69
C THR A 229 3.69 9.15 -12.54
N LEU A 230 4.43 9.24 -13.67
CA LEU A 230 5.84 9.62 -13.66
C LEU A 230 6.04 11.03 -13.09
N ALA A 231 5.25 11.99 -13.56
CA ALA A 231 5.30 13.37 -13.06
C ALA A 231 4.96 13.44 -11.55
N SER A 232 3.96 12.69 -11.10
CA SER A 232 3.60 12.57 -9.68
C SER A 232 4.75 12.02 -8.84
N LEU A 233 5.39 10.93 -9.28
CA LEU A 233 6.53 10.33 -8.59
C LEU A 233 7.71 11.30 -8.49
N LEU A 234 8.02 12.01 -9.56
CA LEU A 234 9.10 12.98 -9.58
C LEU A 234 8.81 14.19 -8.70
N ILE A 235 7.63 14.81 -8.82
CA ILE A 235 7.28 16.04 -8.11
C ILE A 235 6.92 15.74 -6.65
N GLN A 236 5.96 14.86 -6.42
CA GLN A 236 5.49 14.58 -5.07
C GLN A 236 6.53 13.77 -4.28
N GLY A 237 7.15 12.73 -4.87
CA GLY A 237 8.15 11.91 -4.21
C GLY A 237 9.32 12.73 -3.66
N THR A 238 9.87 13.65 -4.44
CA THR A 238 11.00 14.49 -4.01
C THR A 238 10.61 15.60 -3.03
N THR A 239 9.34 15.96 -2.97
CA THR A 239 8.86 17.08 -2.13
C THR A 239 8.22 16.67 -0.82
N ILE A 240 7.93 15.37 -0.59
CA ILE A 240 7.27 14.87 0.64
C ILE A 240 7.96 15.39 1.90
N SER A 241 9.28 15.20 2.01
CA SER A 241 10.04 15.61 3.20
C SER A 241 10.02 17.12 3.43
N ARG A 242 10.04 17.91 2.34
CA ARG A 242 9.94 19.37 2.43
C ARG A 242 8.56 19.83 2.90
N VAL A 243 7.51 19.21 2.36
CA VAL A 243 6.11 19.50 2.75
C VAL A 243 5.83 19.08 4.19
N ALA A 244 6.35 17.92 4.63
CA ALA A 244 6.26 17.48 6.03
C ALA A 244 6.90 18.49 7.00
N LYS A 245 8.10 19.00 6.67
CA LYS A 245 8.79 20.05 7.45
C LYS A 245 7.99 21.36 7.45
N TRP A 246 7.49 21.79 6.30
CA TRP A 246 6.71 23.02 6.18
C TRP A 246 5.40 22.97 7.00
N LEU A 247 4.76 21.83 7.04
CA LEU A 247 3.53 21.60 7.83
C LEU A 247 3.83 21.31 9.31
N ARG A 248 5.10 21.25 9.72
CA ARG A 248 5.55 20.91 11.09
C ARG A 248 5.00 19.55 11.57
N LEU A 249 5.03 18.57 10.71
CA LEU A 249 4.61 17.19 10.97
C LEU A 249 5.82 16.24 11.13
N ASN A 250 7.04 16.80 11.13
CA ASN A 250 8.25 16.02 11.37
C ASN A 250 8.30 15.61 12.84
N VAL A 251 8.59 14.35 13.09
CA VAL A 251 9.03 13.87 14.41
C VAL A 251 10.55 14.03 14.42
N ASP A 252 11.08 14.69 15.42
CA ASP A 252 12.54 14.82 15.56
C ASP A 252 13.14 13.42 15.75
N LYS A 253 14.29 13.18 15.10
CA LYS A 253 14.98 11.87 15.14
C LYS A 253 15.36 11.44 16.57
N ASP A 254 15.46 12.40 17.46
CA ASP A 254 15.84 12.14 18.88
C ASP A 254 14.75 11.40 19.69
N ASP A 255 13.51 11.36 19.18
CA ASP A 255 12.39 10.64 19.82
C ASP A 255 12.23 9.18 19.30
N ILE A 256 13.03 8.76 18.34
CA ILE A 256 13.02 7.37 17.85
C ILE A 256 14.21 6.68 18.50
N PRO A 257 14.00 5.72 19.44
CA PRO A 257 15.10 4.93 19.93
C PRO A 257 15.79 4.26 18.74
N GLU A 258 17.08 4.54 18.56
CA GLU A 258 17.90 3.84 17.57
C GLU A 258 17.90 2.37 17.96
N ASN A 259 17.16 1.55 17.22
CA ASN A 259 17.29 0.12 17.32
C ASN A 259 18.68 -0.25 16.83
N PHE A 260 19.57 -0.59 17.75
CA PHE A 260 20.98 -0.96 17.54
C PHE A 260 21.18 -2.19 16.67
N GLY A 261 20.53 -2.31 15.52
CA GLY A 261 20.71 -3.44 14.61
C GLY A 261 20.39 -4.82 15.22
N VAL A 262 19.97 -4.86 16.49
CA VAL A 262 19.50 -6.07 17.17
C VAL A 262 18.00 -6.12 16.99
N ASP A 263 17.55 -7.16 16.30
CA ASP A 263 16.13 -7.46 16.14
C ASP A 263 15.52 -7.88 17.47
N ILE A 264 15.04 -6.91 18.24
CA ILE A 264 14.41 -7.15 19.53
C ILE A 264 12.93 -7.46 19.28
N PRO A 265 12.40 -8.57 19.78
CA PRO A 265 10.97 -8.87 19.70
C PRO A 265 10.13 -7.73 20.26
N ASP A 266 9.02 -7.38 19.58
CA ASP A 266 8.13 -6.27 19.99
C ASP A 266 7.63 -6.40 21.44
N GLU A 267 7.56 -7.61 21.97
CA GLU A 267 7.21 -7.90 23.36
C GLU A 267 8.27 -7.40 24.36
N LEU A 268 9.53 -7.32 23.95
CA LEU A 268 10.64 -6.82 24.76
C LEU A 268 10.86 -5.31 24.61
N ASN A 269 10.43 -4.70 23.51
CA ASN A 269 10.51 -3.25 23.29
C ASN A 269 9.72 -2.45 24.34
N THR A 270 8.67 -3.03 24.91
CA THR A 270 7.89 -2.42 26.00
C THR A 270 8.60 -2.48 27.37
N ILE A 271 9.60 -3.33 27.50
CA ILE A 271 10.33 -3.58 28.76
C ILE A 271 11.72 -2.91 28.72
N LEU A 272 12.22 -2.60 27.51
CA LEU A 272 13.52 -1.96 27.33
C LEU A 272 13.42 -0.46 27.71
N GLN A 273 14.23 -0.06 28.66
CA GLN A 273 14.43 1.34 29.01
C GLN A 273 15.86 1.76 28.61
N GLN A 274 15.95 2.91 27.98
CA GLN A 274 17.23 3.54 27.66
C GLN A 274 17.52 4.61 28.72
N GLU A 275 18.63 4.47 29.40
CA GLU A 275 19.05 5.42 30.43
C GLU A 275 20.40 6.03 30.04
N VAL A 276 20.45 7.36 30.01
CA VAL A 276 21.67 8.09 29.69
C VAL A 276 22.42 8.37 30.98
N VAL A 277 23.56 7.72 31.15
CA VAL A 277 24.43 7.95 32.32
C VAL A 277 25.23 9.23 32.05
N VAL A 278 24.99 10.26 32.89
CA VAL A 278 25.62 11.58 32.75
C VAL A 278 27.01 11.62 33.42
N ASN A 279 27.27 10.76 34.40
CA ASN A 279 28.54 10.73 35.16
C ASN A 279 29.34 9.48 34.79
N GLU A 280 30.66 9.61 34.74
CA GLU A 280 31.54 8.45 34.64
C GLU A 280 31.42 7.56 35.86
N ALA A 281 30.81 6.40 35.68
CA ALA A 281 30.65 5.38 36.72
C ALA A 281 30.94 3.99 36.13
N TYR A 282 31.43 3.09 36.99
CA TYR A 282 31.52 1.69 36.59
C TYR A 282 30.10 1.09 36.53
N LEU A 283 29.81 0.31 35.54
CA LEU A 283 28.52 -0.37 35.34
C LEU A 283 28.08 -1.15 36.60
N ARG A 284 29.05 -1.67 37.36
CA ARG A 284 28.84 -2.41 38.61
C ARG A 284 28.28 -1.52 39.76
N ASP A 285 28.61 -0.25 39.72
CA ASP A 285 28.27 0.69 40.80
C ASP A 285 27.06 1.57 40.45
N TYR A 286 26.48 1.37 39.26
CA TYR A 286 25.29 2.10 38.80
C TYR A 286 24.03 1.50 39.43
N PRO A 287 23.17 2.30 40.07
CA PRO A 287 21.96 1.82 40.72
C PRO A 287 20.91 1.43 39.69
N LEU A 288 20.90 0.16 39.29
CA LEU A 288 19.87 -0.40 38.42
C LEU A 288 18.71 -0.93 39.29
N PRO A 289 17.43 -0.80 38.81
CA PRO A 289 16.30 -1.43 39.50
C PRO A 289 16.49 -2.95 39.60
N GLU A 290 15.98 -3.55 40.70
CA GLU A 290 16.06 -4.99 40.91
C GLU A 290 15.40 -5.75 39.75
N GLY A 291 16.10 -6.74 39.20
CA GLY A 291 15.65 -7.55 38.08
C GLY A 291 15.96 -7.00 36.70
N THR A 292 16.69 -5.87 36.60
CA THR A 292 17.17 -5.33 35.32
C THR A 292 18.44 -6.04 34.83
N LEU A 293 18.49 -6.30 33.52
CA LEU A 293 19.67 -6.81 32.84
C LEU A 293 20.20 -5.76 31.84
N VAL A 294 21.48 -5.41 31.95
CA VAL A 294 22.12 -4.53 30.98
C VAL A 294 22.40 -5.30 29.70
N MET A 295 21.75 -4.93 28.61
CA MET A 295 21.92 -5.60 27.34
C MET A 295 23.01 -4.96 26.46
N ILE A 296 23.08 -3.63 26.44
CA ILE A 296 24.00 -2.89 25.56
C ILE A 296 24.51 -1.66 26.32
N VAL A 297 25.80 -1.36 26.16
CA VAL A 297 26.42 -0.12 26.64
C VAL A 297 27.07 0.60 25.49
N GLU A 298 26.58 1.80 25.16
CA GLU A 298 27.18 2.66 24.14
C GLU A 298 28.04 3.73 24.79
N ARG A 299 29.28 3.87 24.34
CA ARG A 299 30.16 4.96 24.75
C ARG A 299 30.27 5.97 23.60
N LYS A 300 29.84 7.20 23.84
CA LYS A 300 30.19 8.30 22.94
C LYS A 300 31.69 8.61 23.13
N HIS A 301 32.48 8.42 22.06
CA HIS A 301 33.85 8.85 21.99
C HIS A 301 33.91 10.34 21.66
#